data_e6ada09a99bbfef9d1e027a602fc73c1
#
_entry.id   e6ada09a99bbfef9d1e027a602fc73c1
#
_cell.length_a   1.000
_cell.length_b   1.000
_cell.length_c   1.000
_cell.angle_alpha   90.00
_cell.angle_beta   90.00
_cell.angle_gamma   90.00
#
_symmetry.space_group_name_H-M   'P 1'
#
loop_
_entity.id
_entity.type
_entity.pdbx_description
1 polymer ?
#
loop_
_entity_poly.entity_id
_entity_poly.type
_entity_poly.pdbx_seq_one_letter_code
_entity_poly.pdbx_strand_id
1 'polypeptide(L)'
;MDYVLNLGNKEHLEMVTRIPVKEVVIQARSFSLYGSISDIDLHDTLNILKLHGKRITLQWDTLCQDGEIESLANLFADYSKNIPAIRFVDPGVGAYLKRRFPDHQLQFLMWDGHQNRTGISEWIQR
;
A
#
# COMPACT_ATOMS: atom_id res chain seq x y z
N MET A 1 -1.16 5.75 21.44
CA MET A 1 -1.95 5.52 20.22
C MET A 1 -1.08 5.79 19.01
N ASP A 2 -0.98 4.83 18.13
CA ASP A 2 -0.16 4.98 16.94
C ASP A 2 -0.98 5.62 15.82
N TYR A 3 -0.49 6.71 15.31
CA TYR A 3 -1.11 7.40 14.19
C TYR A 3 -0.47 6.95 12.88
N VAL A 4 -1.28 6.87 11.83
CA VAL A 4 -0.85 6.56 10.49
C VAL A 4 -1.19 7.75 9.60
N LEU A 5 -0.22 8.21 8.81
CA LEU A 5 -0.46 9.29 7.86
C LEU A 5 -0.49 8.73 6.44
N ASN A 6 -1.41 9.26 5.64
CA ASN A 6 -1.46 9.00 4.21
C ASN A 6 -0.62 10.05 3.47
N LEU A 7 0.23 9.58 2.58
CA LEU A 7 1.04 10.44 1.72
C LEU A 7 0.69 10.18 0.26
N GLY A 8 -0.12 11.05 -0.31
CA GLY A 8 -0.57 10.94 -1.71
C GLY A 8 0.05 11.96 -2.65
N ASN A 9 0.79 12.94 -2.11
CA ASN A 9 1.41 13.99 -2.87
C ASN A 9 2.83 14.23 -2.34
N LYS A 10 3.82 14.22 -3.23
CA LYS A 10 5.21 14.41 -2.81
C LYS A 10 5.49 15.78 -2.17
N GLU A 11 4.66 16.78 -2.44
CA GLU A 11 4.78 18.10 -1.82
C GLU A 11 4.63 18.03 -0.31
N HIS A 12 3.95 17.02 0.21
CA HIS A 12 3.74 16.82 1.64
C HIS A 12 4.85 16.01 2.32
N LEU A 13 5.81 15.53 1.55
CA LEU A 13 6.86 14.64 2.07
C LEU A 13 7.66 15.27 3.20
N GLU A 14 8.09 16.51 3.02
CA GLU A 14 8.88 17.19 4.05
C GLU A 14 8.13 17.32 5.36
N MET A 15 6.85 17.68 5.30
CA MET A 15 6.00 17.78 6.48
C MET A 15 5.86 16.44 7.19
N VAL A 16 5.66 15.36 6.42
CA VAL A 16 5.51 14.01 6.97
C VAL A 16 6.77 13.56 7.70
N THR A 17 7.95 13.90 7.19
CA THR A 17 9.21 13.54 7.84
C THR A 17 9.41 14.23 9.18
N ARG A 18 8.81 15.40 9.39
CA ARG A 18 8.91 16.17 10.62
C ARG A 18 7.91 15.78 11.70
N ILE A 19 6.82 15.09 11.31
CA ILE A 19 5.80 14.66 12.26
C ILE A 19 6.25 13.37 12.94
N PRO A 20 6.04 13.22 14.26
CA PRO A 20 6.48 12.02 15.00
C PRO A 20 5.54 10.83 14.77
N VAL A 21 5.27 10.50 13.51
CA VAL A 21 4.48 9.35 13.10
C VAL A 21 5.43 8.28 12.59
N LYS A 22 5.21 7.04 13.01
CA LYS A 22 6.09 5.92 12.65
C LYS A 22 5.67 5.25 11.35
N GLU A 23 4.38 5.26 11.02
CA GLU A 23 3.86 4.57 9.84
C GLU A 23 3.26 5.55 8.86
N VAL A 24 3.64 5.40 7.58
CA VAL A 24 3.15 6.22 6.47
C VAL A 24 2.55 5.30 5.40
N VAL A 25 1.32 5.58 5.01
CA VAL A 25 0.66 4.90 3.90
C VAL A 25 0.89 5.72 2.64
N ILE A 26 1.62 5.14 1.68
CA ILE A 26 1.91 5.79 0.41
C ILE A 26 0.79 5.51 -0.58
N GLN A 27 0.33 6.57 -1.22
CA GLN A 27 -0.64 6.53 -2.30
C GLN A 27 0.06 6.93 -3.59
N ALA A 28 0.58 5.93 -4.30
CA ALA A 28 1.26 6.12 -5.57
C ALA A 28 0.27 6.06 -6.73
N ARG A 29 0.53 6.83 -7.78
CA ARG A 29 -0.39 6.96 -8.93
C ARG A 29 -0.72 5.62 -9.56
N SER A 30 0.23 4.71 -9.70
CA SER A 30 0.02 3.42 -10.36
C SER A 30 -0.84 2.46 -9.54
N PHE A 31 -0.93 2.64 -8.22
CA PHE A 31 -1.61 1.70 -7.33
C PHE A 31 -2.85 2.28 -6.65
N SER A 32 -2.97 3.60 -6.60
CA SER A 32 -4.06 4.25 -5.88
C SER A 32 -4.75 5.31 -6.73
N LEU A 33 -6.09 5.31 -6.68
CA LEU A 33 -6.90 6.33 -7.34
C LEU A 33 -6.71 7.72 -6.70
N TYR A 34 -6.27 7.76 -5.45
CA TYR A 34 -6.09 9.00 -4.69
C TYR A 34 -4.65 9.50 -4.72
N GLY A 35 -3.74 8.74 -5.31
CA GLY A 35 -2.33 9.07 -5.29
C GLY A 35 -1.88 9.90 -6.48
N SER A 36 -0.96 10.82 -6.24
CA SER A 36 -0.32 11.61 -7.29
C SER A 36 1.20 11.42 -7.34
N ILE A 37 1.76 10.58 -6.48
CA ILE A 37 3.19 10.28 -6.51
C ILE A 37 3.47 9.39 -7.72
N SER A 38 4.25 9.92 -8.66
CA SER A 38 4.60 9.18 -9.86
C SER A 38 5.63 8.10 -9.57
N ASP A 39 5.80 7.14 -10.49
CA ASP A 39 6.79 6.09 -10.36
C ASP A 39 8.21 6.66 -10.28
N ILE A 40 8.47 7.75 -10.98
CA ILE A 40 9.78 8.43 -10.95
C ILE A 40 10.06 8.98 -9.55
N ASP A 41 9.05 9.58 -8.92
CA ASP A 41 9.21 10.18 -7.60
C ASP A 41 9.12 9.17 -6.47
N LEU A 42 8.55 8.00 -6.73
CA LEU A 42 8.32 6.98 -5.71
C LEU A 42 9.62 6.48 -5.09
N HIS A 43 10.62 6.23 -5.90
CA HIS A 43 11.92 5.73 -5.42
C HIS A 43 12.56 6.70 -4.41
N ASP A 44 12.62 7.99 -4.76
CA ASP A 44 13.18 9.01 -3.88
C ASP A 44 12.35 9.18 -2.61
N THR A 45 11.02 9.16 -2.75
CA THR A 45 10.11 9.26 -1.62
C THR A 45 10.33 8.13 -0.62
N LEU A 46 10.45 6.90 -1.10
CA LEU A 46 10.71 5.73 -0.26
C LEU A 46 12.04 5.85 0.48
N ASN A 47 13.08 6.30 -0.21
CA ASN A 47 14.39 6.46 0.40
C ASN A 47 14.38 7.51 1.51
N ILE A 48 13.72 8.63 1.30
CA ILE A 48 13.62 9.70 2.29
C ILE A 48 12.85 9.22 3.53
N LEU A 49 11.72 8.54 3.33
CA LEU A 49 10.93 8.00 4.44
C LEU A 49 11.73 6.97 5.25
N LYS A 50 12.47 6.12 4.57
CA LYS A 50 13.31 5.12 5.20
C LYS A 50 14.42 5.76 6.04
N LEU A 51 15.06 6.81 5.53
CA LEU A 51 16.10 7.55 6.26
C LEU A 51 15.55 8.17 7.54
N HIS A 52 14.28 8.54 7.55
CA HIS A 52 13.62 9.10 8.75
C HIS A 52 12.98 8.04 9.65
N GLY A 53 13.28 6.77 9.41
CA GLY A 53 12.79 5.67 10.26
C GLY A 53 11.30 5.39 10.13
N LYS A 54 10.67 5.82 9.05
CA LYS A 54 9.24 5.60 8.83
C LYS A 54 9.00 4.20 8.29
N ARG A 55 7.98 3.53 8.83
CA ARG A 55 7.48 2.27 8.28
C ARG A 55 6.52 2.58 7.13
N ILE A 56 6.72 1.95 5.99
CA ILE A 56 6.00 2.28 4.77
C ILE A 56 5.00 1.17 4.44
N THR A 57 3.75 1.59 4.20
CA THR A 57 2.69 0.72 3.70
C THR A 57 2.23 1.28 2.35
N LEU A 58 2.13 0.43 1.35
CA LEU A 58 1.59 0.83 0.05
C LEU A 58 0.07 0.64 0.04
N GLN A 59 -0.66 1.65 -0.35
CA GLN A 59 -2.09 1.52 -0.61
C GLN A 59 -2.32 1.10 -2.05
N TRP A 60 -2.96 -0.04 -2.22
CA TRP A 60 -3.33 -0.60 -3.52
C TRP A 60 -4.85 -0.69 -3.57
N ASP A 61 -5.49 0.38 -4.01
CA ASP A 61 -6.94 0.48 -3.98
C ASP A 61 -7.60 0.43 -5.37
N THR A 62 -6.82 0.22 -6.42
CA THR A 62 -7.37 0.03 -7.76
C THR A 62 -7.97 -1.36 -7.88
N LEU A 63 -9.12 -1.44 -8.56
CA LEU A 63 -9.70 -2.72 -8.94
C LEU A 63 -9.03 -3.19 -10.22
N CYS A 64 -8.56 -4.42 -10.23
CA CYS A 64 -7.73 -4.93 -11.32
C CYS A 64 -8.33 -6.16 -11.95
N GLN A 65 -8.19 -6.26 -13.28
CA GLN A 65 -8.36 -7.51 -14.00
C GLN A 65 -7.07 -8.34 -13.87
N ASP A 66 -7.15 -9.64 -14.14
CA ASP A 66 -6.04 -10.58 -13.88
C ASP A 66 -4.70 -10.15 -14.47
N GLY A 67 -4.69 -9.70 -15.72
CA GLY A 67 -3.46 -9.24 -16.37
C GLY A 67 -2.87 -7.99 -15.77
N GLU A 68 -3.72 -7.11 -15.26
CA GLU A 68 -3.30 -5.88 -14.59
C GLU A 68 -2.66 -6.16 -13.24
N ILE A 69 -3.17 -7.15 -12.51
CA ILE A 69 -2.60 -7.55 -11.20
C ILE A 69 -1.15 -7.98 -11.37
N GLU A 70 -0.87 -8.80 -12.37
CA GLU A 70 0.49 -9.27 -12.63
C GLU A 70 1.42 -8.12 -12.98
N SER A 71 0.99 -7.22 -13.86
CA SER A 71 1.79 -6.07 -14.28
C SER A 71 2.12 -5.16 -13.10
N LEU A 72 1.13 -4.85 -12.25
CA LEU A 72 1.34 -4.02 -11.07
C LEU A 72 2.18 -4.74 -10.01
N ALA A 73 2.02 -6.05 -9.87
CA ALA A 73 2.85 -6.83 -8.95
C ALA A 73 4.32 -6.85 -9.39
N ASN A 74 4.57 -6.89 -10.69
CA ASN A 74 5.92 -6.77 -11.22
C ASN A 74 6.53 -5.39 -10.93
N LEU A 75 5.73 -4.34 -11.08
CA LEU A 75 6.16 -3.00 -10.71
C LEU A 75 6.44 -2.90 -9.20
N PHE A 76 5.55 -3.44 -8.37
CA PHE A 76 5.74 -3.46 -6.93
C PHE A 76 7.01 -4.22 -6.53
N ALA A 77 7.36 -5.28 -7.23
CA ALA A 77 8.55 -6.07 -6.92
C ALA A 77 9.83 -5.23 -6.91
N ASP A 78 9.88 -4.17 -7.73
CA ASP A 78 11.03 -3.27 -7.77
C ASP A 78 11.18 -2.44 -6.47
N TYR A 79 10.10 -2.26 -5.72
CA TYR A 79 10.06 -1.45 -4.50
C TYR A 79 9.87 -2.28 -3.24
N SER A 80 9.68 -3.59 -3.37
CA SER A 80 9.20 -4.45 -2.28
C SER A 80 10.10 -4.46 -1.04
N LYS A 81 11.38 -4.29 -1.21
CA LYS A 81 12.34 -4.29 -0.08
C LYS A 81 12.10 -3.13 0.89
N ASN A 82 11.61 -2.02 0.38
CA ASN A 82 11.38 -0.81 1.17
C ASN A 82 9.93 -0.65 1.64
N ILE A 83 9.04 -1.57 1.22
CA ILE A 83 7.63 -1.53 1.55
C ILE A 83 7.23 -2.84 2.22
N PRO A 84 7.28 -2.92 3.56
CA PRO A 84 6.98 -4.17 4.26
C PRO A 84 5.51 -4.55 4.31
N ALA A 85 4.60 -3.63 4.02
CA ALA A 85 3.16 -3.87 4.12
C ALA A 85 2.41 -3.31 2.93
N ILE A 86 1.33 -3.99 2.55
CA ILE A 86 0.44 -3.57 1.46
C ILE A 86 -0.98 -3.53 2.01
N ARG A 87 -1.68 -2.43 1.76
CA ARG A 87 -3.08 -2.27 2.09
C ARG A 87 -3.89 -2.32 0.81
N PHE A 88 -4.83 -3.25 0.71
CA PHE A 88 -5.58 -3.49 -0.54
C PHE A 88 -7.08 -3.54 -0.27
N VAL A 89 -7.89 -3.38 -1.34
CA VAL A 89 -9.36 -3.43 -1.29
C VAL A 89 -9.94 -4.60 -2.09
N ASP A 90 -9.23 -5.04 -3.13
CA ASP A 90 -9.70 -6.11 -4.02
C ASP A 90 -9.23 -7.47 -3.49
N PRO A 91 -10.15 -8.38 -3.11
CA PRO A 91 -9.77 -9.71 -2.62
C PRO A 91 -8.92 -10.51 -3.62
N GLY A 92 -9.12 -10.31 -4.92
CA GLY A 92 -8.29 -10.95 -5.95
C GLY A 92 -6.85 -10.49 -5.90
N VAL A 93 -6.63 -9.20 -5.68
CA VAL A 93 -5.30 -8.64 -5.48
C VAL A 93 -4.67 -9.25 -4.22
N GLY A 94 -5.42 -9.30 -3.13
CA GLY A 94 -4.92 -9.86 -1.88
C GLY A 94 -4.50 -11.31 -1.99
N ALA A 95 -5.30 -12.14 -2.68
CA ALA A 95 -4.98 -13.54 -2.89
C ALA A 95 -3.71 -13.71 -3.73
N TYR A 96 -3.55 -12.90 -4.77
CA TYR A 96 -2.36 -12.92 -5.60
C TYR A 96 -1.11 -12.49 -4.82
N LEU A 97 -1.21 -11.40 -4.05
CA LEU A 97 -0.09 -10.88 -3.27
C LEU A 97 0.36 -11.85 -2.18
N LYS A 98 -0.57 -12.54 -1.55
CA LYS A 98 -0.26 -13.54 -0.52
C LYS A 98 0.60 -14.67 -1.08
N ARG A 99 0.35 -15.10 -2.31
CA ARG A 99 1.13 -16.14 -2.97
C ARG A 99 2.50 -15.64 -3.42
N ARG A 100 2.55 -14.42 -3.95
CA ARG A 100 3.79 -13.90 -4.55
C ARG A 100 4.72 -13.25 -3.53
N PHE A 101 4.16 -12.60 -2.51
CA PHE A 101 4.93 -11.89 -1.49
C PHE A 101 4.55 -12.40 -0.10
N PRO A 102 4.88 -13.66 0.24
CA PRO A 102 4.40 -14.29 1.48
C PRO A 102 4.95 -13.63 2.76
N ASP A 103 6.06 -12.92 2.66
CA ASP A 103 6.70 -12.27 3.81
C ASP A 103 6.17 -10.86 4.07
N HIS A 104 5.36 -10.32 3.18
CA HIS A 104 4.78 -9.00 3.33
C HIS A 104 3.53 -9.05 4.21
N GLN A 105 3.35 -8.02 5.03
CA GLN A 105 2.13 -7.84 5.80
C GLN A 105 1.02 -7.34 4.85
N LEU A 106 -0.09 -8.07 4.80
CA LEU A 106 -1.23 -7.69 3.98
C LEU A 106 -2.34 -7.17 4.87
N GLN A 107 -2.86 -5.99 4.55
CA GLN A 107 -3.93 -5.33 5.28
C GLN A 107 -5.12 -5.14 4.35
N PHE A 108 -6.29 -5.64 4.76
CA PHE A 108 -7.51 -5.48 4.00
C PHE A 108 -8.17 -4.17 4.38
N LEU A 109 -8.33 -3.28 3.39
CA LEU A 109 -9.03 -2.02 3.58
C LEU A 109 -10.51 -2.24 3.26
N MET A 110 -11.35 -2.10 4.26
CA MET A 110 -12.78 -2.30 4.10
C MET A 110 -13.45 -1.05 3.54
N TRP A 111 -14.03 -1.20 2.36
CA TRP A 111 -14.92 -0.20 1.76
C TRP A 111 -16.31 -0.81 1.59
N ASP A 112 -17.21 -0.06 0.97
CA ASP A 112 -18.59 -0.48 0.76
C ASP A 112 -18.64 -1.89 0.15
N GLY A 113 -19.46 -2.77 0.72
CA GLY A 113 -19.62 -4.15 0.27
C GLY A 113 -18.89 -5.20 1.09
N HIS A 114 -17.95 -4.80 1.96
CA HIS A 114 -17.23 -5.74 2.82
C HIS A 114 -17.43 -5.42 4.30
N GLN A 115 -18.62 -4.90 4.65
CA GLN A 115 -18.86 -4.38 5.99
C GLN A 115 -19.49 -5.41 6.94
N ASN A 116 -19.92 -6.57 6.46
CA ASN A 116 -20.51 -7.55 7.34
C ASN A 116 -19.45 -8.51 7.91
N ARG A 117 -19.67 -8.90 9.17
CA ARG A 117 -18.74 -9.74 9.91
C ARG A 117 -18.48 -11.09 9.23
N THR A 118 -19.51 -11.67 8.64
CA THR A 118 -19.41 -12.98 7.96
C THR A 118 -18.50 -12.89 6.74
N GLY A 119 -18.67 -11.87 5.90
CA GLY A 119 -17.84 -11.66 4.74
C GLY A 119 -16.37 -11.44 5.10
N ILE A 120 -16.10 -10.69 6.16
CA ILE A 120 -14.74 -10.44 6.64
C ILE A 120 -14.10 -11.73 7.14
N SER A 121 -14.84 -12.51 7.96
CA SER A 121 -14.33 -13.77 8.49
C SER A 121 -14.03 -14.77 7.37
N GLU A 122 -14.90 -14.87 6.38
CA GLU A 122 -14.71 -15.72 5.22
C GLU A 122 -13.45 -15.34 4.43
N TRP A 123 -13.22 -14.05 4.28
CA TRP A 123 -12.05 -13.56 3.57
C TRP A 123 -10.75 -13.89 4.31
N ILE A 124 -10.72 -13.72 5.63
CA ILE A 124 -9.54 -14.00 6.45
C ILE A 124 -9.14 -15.47 6.41
N GLN A 125 -10.12 -16.37 6.29
CA GLN A 125 -9.86 -17.81 6.23
C GLN A 125 -9.29 -18.30 4.90
N ARG A 126 -9.35 -17.51 3.88
CA ARG A 126 -8.78 -17.86 2.58
C ARG A 126 -7.28 -17.59 2.57
#